data_7212d1cd05fb75395df453a160966030
#
_entry.id   7212d1cd05fb75395df453a160966030
#
_cell.length_a   1.000
_cell.length_b   1.000
_cell.length_c   1.000
_cell.angle_alpha   90.00
_cell.angle_beta   90.00
_cell.angle_gamma   90.00
#
_symmetry.space_group_name_H-M   'P 1'
#
loop_
_entity.id
_entity.type
_entity.pdbx_description
1 polymer ?
#
loop_
_entity_poly.entity_id
_entity_poly.type
_entity_poly.pdbx_seq_one_letter_code
_entity_poly.pdbx_strand_id
1 'polypeptide(L)'
;GNPDLTWERARKTNVGLDFNMFSSRLSVQTDFFHEYRDNILANRSTEPVIIGATLPAYNLGSMRNMGFELDVTWRDKIGQVNYWLRGNCSFARNTVLFRDEVPKQFDYQMETGRRYGQFFGLIFDGYYNSWDEINALDRPVSAWNGNQLQPGDCKYVDVNKDGKIDNYDMVPMGYSNVPEI
;
A
#
# COMPACT_ATOMS: atom_id res chain seq x y z
N GLY A 1 15.69 4.76 28.71
CA GLY A 1 14.46 4.25 28.08
C GLY A 1 13.38 5.33 28.13
N ASN A 2 12.34 5.20 27.33
CA ASN A 2 11.19 6.10 27.35
C ASN A 2 10.27 5.72 28.53
N PRO A 3 10.07 6.59 29.55
CA PRO A 3 9.19 6.28 30.68
C PRO A 3 7.69 6.29 30.31
N ASP A 4 7.33 6.90 29.18
CA ASP A 4 5.95 7.08 28.72
C ASP A 4 5.49 5.97 27.75
N LEU A 5 6.26 4.88 27.66
CA LEU A 5 5.89 3.74 26.83
C LEU A 5 4.58 3.11 27.30
N THR A 6 3.63 2.98 26.36
CA THR A 6 2.34 2.36 26.59
C THR A 6 2.08 1.22 25.60
N TRP A 7 1.02 0.46 25.85
CA TRP A 7 0.58 -0.58 24.91
C TRP A 7 -0.15 0.02 23.72
N GLU A 8 0.01 -0.62 22.57
CA GLU A 8 -0.86 -0.39 21.42
C GLU A 8 -2.31 -0.70 21.78
N ARG A 9 -3.23 0.06 21.23
CA ARG A 9 -4.67 -0.17 21.39
C ARG A 9 -5.31 -0.42 20.04
N ALA A 10 -6.17 -1.44 19.98
CA ALA A 10 -6.96 -1.74 18.80
C ALA A 10 -8.45 -1.70 19.14
N ARG A 11 -9.21 -0.94 18.37
CA ARG A 11 -10.67 -0.92 18.40
C ARG A 11 -11.16 -1.67 17.19
N LYS A 12 -11.86 -2.77 17.41
CA LYS A 12 -12.35 -3.65 16.35
C LYS A 12 -13.85 -3.63 16.31
N THR A 13 -14.40 -3.51 15.13
CA THR A 13 -15.82 -3.68 14.84
C THR A 13 -15.95 -4.74 13.77
N ASN A 14 -16.82 -5.72 14.00
CA ASN A 14 -17.14 -6.75 13.04
C ASN A 14 -18.66 -6.87 12.91
N VAL A 15 -19.14 -7.02 11.66
CA VAL A 15 -20.54 -7.27 11.34
C VAL A 15 -20.60 -8.48 10.44
N GLY A 16 -21.09 -9.60 10.99
CA GLY A 16 -21.28 -10.85 10.26
C GLY A 16 -22.74 -11.05 9.86
N LEU A 17 -22.93 -11.65 8.70
CA LEU A 17 -24.21 -12.07 8.18
C LEU A 17 -24.11 -13.51 7.67
N ASP A 18 -24.96 -14.36 8.23
CA ASP A 18 -25.10 -15.76 7.84
C ASP A 18 -26.50 -16.01 7.33
N PHE A 19 -26.64 -16.55 6.14
CA PHE A 19 -27.94 -16.91 5.63
C PHE A 19 -27.91 -18.17 4.74
N ASN A 20 -29.02 -18.89 4.78
CA ASN A 20 -29.23 -20.08 3.99
C ASN A 20 -30.48 -19.89 3.11
N MET A 21 -30.37 -20.25 1.84
CA MET A 21 -31.44 -20.13 0.87
C MET A 21 -31.65 -21.46 0.12
N PHE A 22 -32.77 -21.55 -0.58
CA PHE A 22 -33.15 -22.72 -1.41
C PHE A 22 -33.13 -24.05 -0.64
N SER A 23 -33.79 -24.08 0.52
CA SER A 23 -33.80 -25.26 1.41
C SER A 23 -32.38 -25.72 1.80
N SER A 24 -31.53 -24.73 2.18
CA SER A 24 -30.14 -24.93 2.60
C SER A 24 -29.20 -25.44 1.49
N ARG A 25 -29.59 -25.31 0.21
CA ARG A 25 -28.65 -25.55 -0.88
C ARG A 25 -27.59 -24.49 -1.00
N LEU A 26 -27.97 -23.22 -0.83
CA LEU A 26 -27.04 -22.10 -0.79
C LEU A 26 -26.83 -21.66 0.65
N SER A 27 -25.58 -21.66 1.08
CA SER A 27 -25.13 -21.09 2.35
C SER A 27 -24.15 -19.97 2.04
N VAL A 28 -24.40 -18.80 2.61
CA VAL A 28 -23.52 -17.62 2.47
C VAL A 28 -23.20 -17.11 3.84
N GLN A 29 -21.91 -16.91 4.10
CA GLN A 29 -21.37 -16.26 5.28
C GLN A 29 -20.54 -15.06 4.81
N THR A 30 -20.78 -13.90 5.40
CA THR A 30 -19.99 -12.72 5.07
C THR A 30 -19.74 -11.92 6.34
N ASP A 31 -18.51 -11.47 6.49
CA ASP A 31 -18.04 -10.66 7.58
C ASP A 31 -17.43 -9.37 7.06
N PHE A 32 -17.84 -8.25 7.65
CA PHE A 32 -17.24 -6.94 7.40
C PHE A 32 -16.53 -6.51 8.65
N PHE A 33 -15.27 -6.16 8.53
CA PHE A 33 -14.46 -5.74 9.66
C PHE A 33 -13.86 -4.35 9.48
N HIS A 34 -13.73 -3.65 10.59
CA HIS A 34 -13.03 -2.39 10.68
C HIS A 34 -12.20 -2.38 11.96
N GLU A 35 -10.91 -2.18 11.84
CA GLU A 35 -9.98 -2.02 12.95
C GLU A 35 -9.31 -0.65 12.88
N TYR A 36 -9.35 0.07 13.98
CA TYR A 36 -8.55 1.25 14.22
C TYR A 36 -7.53 0.94 15.30
N ARG A 37 -6.25 1.12 14.99
CA ARG A 37 -5.14 0.88 15.90
C ARG A 37 -4.40 2.19 16.15
N ASP A 38 -4.22 2.52 17.43
CA ASP A 38 -3.47 3.69 17.87
C ASP A 38 -2.35 3.30 18.84
N ASN A 39 -1.53 4.27 19.21
CA ASN A 39 -0.36 4.09 20.06
C ASN A 39 0.65 3.08 19.49
N ILE A 40 0.76 2.97 18.17
CA ILE A 40 1.75 2.09 17.54
C ILE A 40 3.15 2.65 17.82
N LEU A 41 4.02 1.78 18.27
CA LEU A 41 5.40 2.15 18.57
C LEU A 41 6.13 2.54 17.28
N ALA A 42 6.64 3.76 17.22
CA ALA A 42 7.36 4.29 16.07
C ALA A 42 8.60 5.07 16.51
N ASN A 43 9.62 5.03 15.68
CA ASN A 43 10.78 5.91 15.86
C ASN A 43 10.42 7.31 15.39
N ARG A 44 10.89 8.32 16.10
CA ARG A 44 10.79 9.70 15.65
C ARG A 44 11.72 9.92 14.46
N SER A 45 11.15 10.37 13.36
CA SER A 45 11.90 10.70 12.14
C SER A 45 12.11 12.20 11.97
N THR A 46 11.35 13.02 12.71
CA THR A 46 11.40 14.50 12.62
C THR A 46 12.44 15.15 13.52
N GLU A 47 13.06 14.38 14.40
CA GLU A 47 14.09 14.92 15.32
C GLU A 47 15.46 15.07 14.61
N PRO A 48 16.15 16.18 14.80
CA PRO A 48 17.46 16.40 14.19
C PRO A 48 18.51 15.40 14.66
N VAL A 49 19.25 14.80 13.74
CA VAL A 49 20.36 13.85 14.01
C VAL A 49 21.50 14.51 14.84
N ILE A 50 21.55 15.81 14.92
CA ILE A 50 22.53 16.62 15.68
C ILE A 50 22.59 16.29 17.19
N ILE A 51 21.54 15.65 17.72
CA ILE A 51 21.48 15.24 19.14
C ILE A 51 22.54 14.18 19.48
N GLY A 52 23.09 13.47 18.49
CA GLY A 52 24.16 12.48 18.68
C GLY A 52 23.77 11.26 19.55
N ALA A 53 22.47 11.11 19.85
CA ALA A 53 21.93 10.01 20.64
C ALA A 53 20.80 9.31 19.89
N THR A 54 20.72 8.00 20.04
CA THR A 54 19.56 7.24 19.56
C THR A 54 18.36 7.55 20.45
N LEU A 55 17.37 8.20 19.88
CA LEU A 55 16.13 8.49 20.59
C LEU A 55 15.32 7.23 20.82
N PRO A 56 14.65 7.11 21.96
CA PRO A 56 13.75 6.00 22.21
C PRO A 56 12.53 6.07 21.30
N ALA A 57 11.93 4.91 21.02
CA ALA A 57 10.66 4.84 20.31
C ALA A 57 9.51 5.42 21.15
N TYR A 58 8.49 5.94 20.48
CA TYR A 58 7.29 6.54 21.08
C TYR A 58 6.02 5.92 20.50
N ASN A 59 4.95 5.96 21.26
CA ASN A 59 3.64 5.46 20.84
C ASN A 59 2.88 6.51 20.02
N LEU A 60 3.34 6.78 18.81
CA LEU A 60 2.84 7.86 17.95
C LEU A 60 2.01 7.38 16.76
N GLY A 61 2.24 6.14 16.30
CA GLY A 61 1.63 5.65 15.08
C GLY A 61 0.13 5.35 15.23
N SER A 62 -0.62 5.56 14.14
CA SER A 62 -1.98 5.05 14.02
C SER A 62 -2.27 4.50 12.63
N MET A 63 -3.08 3.45 12.59
CA MET A 63 -3.46 2.73 11.37
C MET A 63 -4.93 2.36 11.41
N ARG A 64 -5.50 2.22 10.25
CA ARG A 64 -6.81 1.62 10.03
C ARG A 64 -6.66 0.39 9.14
N ASN A 65 -7.37 -0.67 9.46
CA ASN A 65 -7.55 -1.82 8.61
C ASN A 65 -9.03 -2.12 8.43
N MET A 66 -9.48 -2.34 7.20
CA MET A 66 -10.87 -2.61 6.88
C MET A 66 -10.98 -3.59 5.72
N GLY A 67 -12.03 -4.38 5.75
CA GLY A 67 -12.21 -5.37 4.72
C GLY A 67 -13.47 -6.18 4.88
N PHE A 68 -13.57 -7.22 4.06
CA PHE A 68 -14.64 -8.21 4.14
C PHE A 68 -14.11 -9.60 3.85
N GLU A 69 -14.83 -10.58 4.35
CA GLU A 69 -14.67 -12.00 4.07
C GLU A 69 -16.00 -12.54 3.56
N LEU A 70 -15.97 -13.39 2.55
CA LEU A 70 -17.13 -14.02 1.96
C LEU A 70 -16.86 -15.51 1.74
N ASP A 71 -17.74 -16.34 2.25
CA ASP A 71 -17.78 -17.78 1.99
C ASP A 71 -19.13 -18.14 1.40
N VAL A 72 -19.12 -18.81 0.26
CA VAL A 72 -20.33 -19.25 -0.44
C VAL A 72 -20.23 -20.74 -0.69
N THR A 73 -21.21 -21.47 -0.23
CA THR A 73 -21.31 -22.92 -0.44
C THR A 73 -22.63 -23.26 -1.12
N TRP A 74 -22.54 -23.95 -2.23
CA TRP A 74 -23.68 -24.57 -2.90
C TRP A 74 -23.66 -26.09 -2.73
N ARG A 75 -24.77 -26.67 -2.34
CA ARG A 75 -24.95 -28.14 -2.22
C ARG A 75 -26.20 -28.55 -2.98
N ASP A 76 -26.06 -29.57 -3.80
CA ASP A 76 -27.21 -30.08 -4.53
C ASP A 76 -27.02 -31.58 -4.90
N LYS A 77 -28.02 -32.15 -5.56
CA LYS A 77 -28.05 -33.55 -5.95
C LYS A 77 -28.55 -33.68 -7.38
N ILE A 78 -27.81 -34.46 -8.17
CA ILE A 78 -28.20 -34.86 -9.53
C ILE A 78 -28.39 -36.37 -9.56
N GLY A 79 -29.62 -36.80 -9.62
CA GLY A 79 -29.94 -38.23 -9.51
C GLY A 79 -29.53 -38.81 -8.14
N GLN A 80 -28.58 -39.73 -8.13
CA GLN A 80 -28.02 -40.31 -6.89
C GLN A 80 -26.73 -39.66 -6.43
N VAL A 81 -26.17 -38.71 -7.21
CA VAL A 81 -24.91 -38.06 -6.91
C VAL A 81 -25.15 -36.76 -6.14
N ASN A 82 -24.61 -36.67 -4.93
CA ASN A 82 -24.57 -35.42 -4.18
C ASN A 82 -23.27 -34.68 -4.54
N TYR A 83 -23.36 -33.36 -4.78
CA TYR A 83 -22.20 -32.52 -5.05
C TYR A 83 -22.28 -31.24 -4.24
N TRP A 84 -21.14 -30.61 -4.07
CA TRP A 84 -21.02 -29.32 -3.46
C TRP A 84 -19.93 -28.50 -4.15
N LEU A 85 -20.13 -27.18 -4.16
CA LEU A 85 -19.15 -26.21 -4.61
C LEU A 85 -18.99 -25.20 -3.49
N ARG A 86 -17.75 -24.86 -3.16
CA ARG A 86 -17.43 -23.84 -2.17
C ARG A 86 -16.43 -22.86 -2.77
N GLY A 87 -16.71 -21.57 -2.64
CA GLY A 87 -15.81 -20.48 -2.97
C GLY A 87 -15.69 -19.54 -1.78
N ASN A 88 -14.49 -19.05 -1.54
CA ASN A 88 -14.25 -18.00 -0.58
C ASN A 88 -13.43 -16.88 -1.21
N CYS A 89 -13.66 -15.67 -0.75
CA CYS A 89 -12.78 -14.53 -1.04
C CYS A 89 -12.69 -13.65 0.18
N SER A 90 -11.54 -13.02 0.34
CA SER A 90 -11.33 -12.02 1.37
C SER A 90 -10.66 -10.80 0.76
N PHE A 91 -10.95 -9.65 1.32
CA PHE A 91 -10.30 -8.40 0.94
C PHE A 91 -10.00 -7.62 2.20
N ALA A 92 -8.75 -7.18 2.37
CA ALA A 92 -8.32 -6.38 3.50
C ALA A 92 -7.43 -5.25 3.02
N ARG A 93 -7.72 -4.04 3.46
CA ARG A 93 -6.90 -2.86 3.14
C ARG A 93 -6.55 -2.09 4.40
N ASN A 94 -5.26 -1.91 4.60
CA ASN A 94 -4.73 -1.05 5.64
C ASN A 94 -4.46 0.37 5.12
N THR A 95 -4.44 1.33 6.03
CA THR A 95 -4.07 2.72 5.74
C THR A 95 -3.31 3.26 6.96
N VAL A 96 -2.14 3.81 6.73
CA VAL A 96 -1.38 4.57 7.73
C VAL A 96 -2.08 5.90 7.92
N LEU A 97 -2.66 6.14 9.10
CA LEU A 97 -3.38 7.38 9.39
C LEU A 97 -2.44 8.44 9.93
N PHE A 98 -1.48 8.02 10.74
CA PHE A 98 -0.42 8.88 11.25
C PHE A 98 0.88 8.10 11.42
N ARG A 99 1.95 8.70 10.98
CA ARG A 99 3.33 8.29 11.20
C ARG A 99 4.17 9.54 11.37
N ASP A 100 5.10 9.55 12.33
CA ASP A 100 6.06 10.64 12.46
C ASP A 100 7.08 10.53 11.31
N GLU A 101 6.83 11.26 10.24
CA GLU A 101 7.70 11.29 9.06
C GLU A 101 8.16 12.71 8.74
N VAL A 102 9.39 12.83 8.26
CA VAL A 102 9.93 14.13 7.82
C VAL A 102 9.10 14.62 6.64
N PRO A 103 8.62 15.88 6.69
CA PRO A 103 7.91 16.46 5.57
C PRO A 103 8.69 16.30 4.27
N LYS A 104 8.05 15.75 3.25
CA LYS A 104 8.62 15.61 1.93
C LYS A 104 8.37 16.86 1.11
N GLN A 105 9.17 17.06 0.07
CA GLN A 105 9.00 18.20 -0.82
C GLN A 105 7.66 18.14 -1.57
N PHE A 106 7.19 16.95 -1.86
CA PHE A 106 5.93 16.71 -2.56
C PHE A 106 5.03 15.77 -1.75
N ASP A 107 3.74 16.10 -1.65
CA ASP A 107 2.74 15.34 -0.88
C ASP A 107 2.58 13.91 -1.37
N TYR A 108 2.80 13.66 -2.67
CA TYR A 108 2.69 12.30 -3.21
C TYR A 108 3.79 11.36 -2.69
N GLN A 109 4.85 11.87 -2.11
CA GLN A 109 5.94 11.09 -1.51
C GLN A 109 5.69 10.69 -0.05
N MET A 110 4.64 11.26 0.59
CA MET A 110 4.32 10.95 1.97
C MET A 110 3.75 9.53 2.10
N GLU A 111 4.14 8.83 3.16
CA GLU A 111 3.61 7.51 3.50
C GLU A 111 2.29 7.59 4.29
N THR A 112 2.10 8.67 5.06
CA THR A 112 0.84 8.96 5.74
C THR A 112 -0.30 9.10 4.74
N GLY A 113 -1.42 8.44 5.01
CA GLY A 113 -2.56 8.33 4.10
C GLY A 113 -2.43 7.20 3.07
N ARG A 114 -1.30 6.49 3.04
CA ARG A 114 -1.03 5.37 2.12
C ARG A 114 -1.15 4.03 2.84
N ARG A 115 -1.02 2.95 2.07
CA ARG A 115 -0.92 1.58 2.62
C ARG A 115 0.40 1.41 3.35
N TYR A 116 0.41 0.63 4.40
CA TYR A 116 1.67 0.21 5.00
C TYR A 116 2.47 -0.62 4.00
N GLY A 117 3.76 -0.32 3.86
CA GLY A 117 4.61 -0.97 2.86
C GLY A 117 4.25 -0.60 1.41
N GLN A 118 3.68 0.58 1.19
CA GLN A 118 3.41 1.12 -0.15
C GLN A 118 4.68 1.16 -0.98
N PHE A 119 4.62 0.59 -2.19
CA PHE A 119 5.71 0.74 -3.16
C PHE A 119 5.65 2.11 -3.83
N PHE A 120 6.82 2.73 -3.92
CA PHE A 120 7.05 3.94 -4.68
C PHE A 120 7.97 3.63 -5.86
N GLY A 121 7.70 4.21 -6.99
CA GLY A 121 8.47 3.97 -8.20
C GLY A 121 8.21 5.02 -9.27
N LEU A 122 8.99 4.96 -10.34
CA LEU A 122 8.86 5.83 -11.49
C LEU A 122 7.72 5.35 -12.40
N ILE A 123 7.01 6.29 -13.01
CA ILE A 123 5.99 5.99 -14.02
C ILE A 123 6.71 5.71 -15.34
N PHE A 124 6.53 4.50 -15.86
CA PHE A 124 7.05 4.10 -17.17
C PHE A 124 6.30 4.81 -18.31
N ASP A 125 7.06 5.42 -19.23
CA ASP A 125 6.56 6.19 -20.39
C ASP A 125 7.02 5.60 -21.75
N GLY A 126 7.34 4.32 -21.77
CA GLY A 126 7.80 3.64 -23.00
C GLY A 126 9.31 3.50 -23.10
N TYR A 127 9.79 3.32 -24.29
CA TYR A 127 11.21 3.14 -24.59
C TYR A 127 11.72 4.26 -25.49
N TYR A 128 13.02 4.57 -25.38
CA TYR A 128 13.69 5.41 -26.36
C TYR A 128 13.82 4.66 -27.68
N ASN A 129 13.29 5.21 -28.77
CA ASN A 129 13.27 4.53 -30.07
C ASN A 129 14.46 4.89 -30.95
N SER A 130 15.11 6.03 -30.73
CA SER A 130 16.19 6.51 -31.55
C SER A 130 17.19 7.38 -30.79
N TRP A 131 18.35 7.58 -31.37
CA TRP A 131 19.36 8.52 -30.88
C TRP A 131 18.88 9.98 -30.93
N ASP A 132 18.00 10.32 -31.88
CA ASP A 132 17.45 11.68 -32.01
C ASP A 132 16.58 12.00 -30.78
N GLU A 133 15.78 11.03 -30.34
CA GLU A 133 14.95 11.15 -29.11
C GLU A 133 15.82 11.28 -27.86
N ILE A 134 16.92 10.51 -27.79
CA ILE A 134 17.83 10.56 -26.63
C ILE A 134 18.59 11.89 -26.59
N ASN A 135 18.92 12.47 -27.73
CA ASN A 135 19.67 13.71 -27.83
C ASN A 135 18.79 14.97 -27.88
N ALA A 136 17.46 14.82 -27.75
CA ALA A 136 16.54 15.94 -27.71
C ALA A 136 16.85 16.86 -26.52
N LEU A 137 16.85 18.18 -26.76
CA LEU A 137 17.22 19.19 -25.76
C LEU A 137 16.23 19.31 -24.58
N ASP A 138 14.99 18.91 -24.81
CA ASP A 138 13.90 18.94 -23.84
C ASP A 138 13.71 17.62 -23.07
N ARG A 139 14.59 16.65 -23.34
CA ARG A 139 14.55 15.37 -22.65
C ARG A 139 14.97 15.53 -21.19
N PRO A 140 14.18 15.00 -20.22
CA PRO A 140 14.59 14.94 -18.83
C PRO A 140 15.88 14.12 -18.66
N VAL A 141 16.80 14.58 -17.83
CA VAL A 141 18.08 13.92 -17.57
C VAL A 141 17.93 12.96 -16.40
N SER A 142 18.25 11.67 -16.61
CA SER A 142 18.25 10.70 -15.53
C SER A 142 19.40 10.94 -14.55
N ALA A 143 19.07 11.01 -13.25
CA ALA A 143 20.07 11.13 -12.19
C ALA A 143 20.91 9.86 -12.01
N TRP A 144 20.41 8.71 -12.45
CA TRP A 144 21.10 7.42 -12.27
C TRP A 144 21.96 7.00 -13.46
N ASN A 145 21.46 7.23 -14.68
CA ASN A 145 22.16 6.79 -15.91
C ASN A 145 22.91 7.91 -16.61
N GLY A 146 22.71 9.15 -16.20
CA GLY A 146 23.31 10.32 -16.85
C GLY A 146 22.99 10.36 -18.35
N ASN A 147 24.05 10.44 -19.16
CA ASN A 147 23.94 10.46 -20.63
C ASN A 147 24.27 9.10 -21.30
N GLN A 148 24.29 8.01 -20.55
CA GLN A 148 24.60 6.67 -21.08
C GLN A 148 23.36 5.90 -21.56
N LEU A 149 22.35 6.61 -22.04
CA LEU A 149 21.14 6.00 -22.58
C LEU A 149 21.36 5.49 -23.99
N GLN A 150 20.65 4.40 -24.33
CA GLN A 150 20.66 3.78 -25.65
C GLN A 150 19.22 3.58 -26.16
N PRO A 151 19.00 3.48 -27.46
CA PRO A 151 17.72 3.04 -28.00
C PRO A 151 17.33 1.69 -27.41
N GLY A 152 16.11 1.58 -26.88
CA GLY A 152 15.60 0.43 -26.15
C GLY A 152 15.59 0.61 -24.62
N ASP A 153 16.23 1.63 -24.07
CA ASP A 153 16.15 1.94 -22.64
C ASP A 153 14.79 2.52 -22.28
N CYS A 154 14.39 2.30 -21.01
CA CYS A 154 13.12 2.78 -20.49
C CYS A 154 13.10 4.31 -20.34
N LYS A 155 11.98 4.91 -20.76
CA LYS A 155 11.63 6.30 -20.44
C LYS A 155 10.75 6.35 -19.21
N TYR A 156 10.91 7.41 -18.45
CA TYR A 156 10.11 7.68 -17.27
C TYR A 156 9.54 9.09 -17.31
N VAL A 157 8.39 9.26 -16.68
CA VAL A 157 7.72 10.56 -16.57
C VAL A 157 8.44 11.43 -15.56
N ASP A 158 8.79 12.66 -15.96
CA ASP A 158 9.18 13.73 -15.06
C ASP A 158 7.89 14.29 -14.39
N VAL A 159 7.63 13.86 -13.17
CA VAL A 159 6.37 14.14 -12.46
C VAL A 159 6.36 15.58 -11.94
N ASN A 160 7.48 16.05 -11.43
CA ASN A 160 7.61 17.40 -10.86
C ASN A 160 7.96 18.46 -11.93
N LYS A 161 8.31 18.05 -13.15
CA LYS A 161 8.66 18.88 -14.30
C LYS A 161 9.88 19.77 -14.09
N ASP A 162 10.88 19.26 -13.40
CA ASP A 162 12.14 19.97 -13.18
C ASP A 162 13.23 19.67 -14.22
N GLY A 163 12.92 18.82 -15.21
CA GLY A 163 13.83 18.41 -16.27
C GLY A 163 14.79 17.28 -15.87
N LYS A 164 14.53 16.62 -14.76
CA LYS A 164 15.30 15.47 -14.28
C LYS A 164 14.39 14.30 -13.98
N ILE A 165 14.94 13.09 -14.03
CA ILE A 165 14.30 11.89 -13.50
C ILE A 165 15.11 11.45 -12.30
N ASP A 166 14.55 11.60 -11.11
CA ASP A 166 15.20 11.27 -9.85
C ASP A 166 14.23 10.74 -8.79
N ASN A 167 14.66 10.74 -7.53
CA ASN A 167 13.82 10.28 -6.42
C ASN A 167 12.57 11.15 -6.20
N TYR A 168 12.55 12.37 -6.70
CA TYR A 168 11.39 13.25 -6.60
C TYR A 168 10.27 12.89 -7.57
N ASP A 169 10.54 12.05 -8.58
CA ASP A 169 9.54 11.54 -9.51
C ASP A 169 8.91 10.21 -9.07
N MET A 170 9.41 9.66 -7.96
CA MET A 170 8.82 8.43 -7.42
C MET A 170 7.45 8.70 -6.81
N VAL A 171 6.44 8.04 -7.36
CA VAL A 171 5.04 8.13 -6.93
C VAL A 171 4.56 6.80 -6.35
N PRO A 172 3.46 6.79 -5.56
CA PRO A 172 2.92 5.55 -5.03
C PRO A 172 2.33 4.70 -6.16
N MET A 173 2.78 3.46 -6.26
CA MET A 173 2.44 2.52 -7.35
C MET A 173 1.07 1.84 -7.20
N GLY A 174 0.26 2.21 -6.21
CA GLY A 174 -1.08 1.69 -6.02
C GLY A 174 -1.18 0.32 -5.33
N TYR A 175 -0.05 -0.33 -5.03
CA TYR A 175 0.03 -1.60 -4.28
C TYR A 175 1.13 -1.56 -3.22
N SER A 176 1.11 -2.53 -2.32
CA SER A 176 2.06 -2.64 -1.22
C SER A 176 2.63 -4.06 -1.13
N ASN A 177 3.58 -4.29 -0.24
CA ASN A 177 4.11 -5.61 0.04
C ASN A 177 3.16 -6.48 0.89
N VAL A 178 2.04 -5.93 1.33
CA VAL A 178 1.00 -6.65 2.07
C VAL A 178 -0.11 -7.04 1.11
N PRO A 179 -0.40 -8.33 0.90
CA PRO A 179 -1.50 -8.77 0.06
C PRO A 179 -2.85 -8.24 0.56
N GLU A 180 -3.74 -7.88 -0.36
CA GLU A 180 -5.11 -7.44 -0.07
C GLU A 180 -6.15 -8.54 -0.31
N ILE A 181 -5.79 -9.60 -1.06
CA ILE A 181 -6.63 -10.75 -1.40
C ILE A 181 -5.86 -12.03 -1.13
#